data_b66e548ca0bbe765349b932e8a15148a
#
_entry.id   b66e548ca0bbe765349b932e8a15148a
#
_cell.length_a   1.000
_cell.length_b   1.000
_cell.length_c   1.000
_cell.angle_alpha   90.00
_cell.angle_beta   90.00
_cell.angle_gamma   90.00
#
_symmetry.space_group_name_H-M   'P 1'
#
loop_
_entity.id
_entity.type
_entity.pdbx_description
1 polymer ?
#
loop_
_entity_poly.entity_id
_entity_poly.type
_entity_poly.pdbx_seq_one_letter_code
_entity_poly.pdbx_strand_id
1 'polypeptide(L)'
;MKNAIPRYNFYKTKYGSELLIDVVDLQYTRKFLTQGKVHILTYYDITFITEGEGEFTIGNRTHLAAPGDVFFSKPGEVRSWDTDRIGNGHALIFEDTFLTSFFKDPLFVQHLPFFRMGKMVDKLQLPNGLYVRILQLLHDIKVEIDSFHPHDTGILRALLYEV
;
A
#
# COMPACT_ATOMS: atom_id res chain seq x y z
N MET A 1 13.25 -25.77 13.16
CA MET A 1 12.29 -25.50 12.05
C MET A 1 12.40 -24.02 11.68
N LYS A 2 12.70 -23.73 10.43
CA LYS A 2 12.59 -22.36 9.93
C LYS A 2 11.09 -22.05 9.86
N ASN A 3 10.59 -21.16 10.70
CA ASN A 3 9.22 -20.67 10.57
C ASN A 3 9.07 -20.00 9.20
N ALA A 4 8.07 -20.43 8.43
CA ALA A 4 7.78 -19.80 7.14
C ALA A 4 7.42 -18.33 7.36
N ILE A 5 7.87 -17.44 6.46
CA ILE A 5 7.52 -16.02 6.50
C ILE A 5 6.01 -15.90 6.27
N PRO A 6 5.27 -15.22 7.16
CA PRO A 6 3.83 -15.02 6.98
C PRO A 6 3.51 -14.33 5.66
N ARG A 7 2.49 -14.82 4.97
CA ARG A 7 2.02 -14.27 3.71
C ARG A 7 0.58 -13.78 3.88
N TYR A 8 0.34 -12.51 3.60
CA TYR A 8 -0.98 -11.91 3.71
C TYR A 8 -1.59 -11.71 2.33
N ASN A 9 -2.81 -12.22 2.15
CA ASN A 9 -3.59 -12.09 0.94
C ASN A 9 -4.51 -10.87 1.00
N PHE A 10 -4.85 -10.33 -0.17
CA PHE A 10 -5.83 -9.27 -0.28
C PHE A 10 -7.23 -9.80 0.08
N TYR A 11 -7.90 -9.13 1.00
CA TYR A 11 -9.26 -9.50 1.42
C TYR A 11 -10.31 -8.76 0.60
N LYS A 12 -10.56 -9.24 -0.62
CA LYS A 12 -11.43 -8.58 -1.60
C LYS A 12 -12.91 -8.53 -1.25
N THR A 13 -13.38 -9.35 -0.34
CA THR A 13 -14.80 -9.37 0.09
C THR A 13 -15.03 -8.69 1.43
N LYS A 14 -14.08 -7.90 1.92
CA LYS A 14 -14.13 -7.19 3.18
C LYS A 14 -15.38 -6.34 3.36
N TYR A 15 -15.91 -5.77 2.29
CA TYR A 15 -17.07 -4.88 2.30
C TYR A 15 -18.36 -5.56 1.82
N GLY A 16 -18.43 -6.89 1.87
CA GLY A 16 -19.61 -7.65 1.46
C GLY A 16 -19.74 -7.87 -0.05
N SER A 17 -18.86 -7.29 -0.84
CA SER A 17 -18.76 -7.47 -2.29
C SER A 17 -17.31 -7.42 -2.73
N GLU A 18 -17.01 -7.96 -3.92
CA GLU A 18 -15.64 -8.00 -4.41
C GLU A 18 -15.12 -6.60 -4.74
N LEU A 19 -14.03 -6.19 -4.06
CA LEU A 19 -13.33 -4.94 -4.28
C LEU A 19 -11.82 -5.18 -4.20
N LEU A 20 -11.07 -4.68 -5.17
CA LEU A 20 -9.64 -4.94 -5.34
C LEU A 20 -8.76 -3.76 -4.94
N ILE A 21 -9.28 -2.84 -4.15
CA ILE A 21 -8.59 -1.67 -3.61
C ILE A 21 -9.04 -1.44 -2.16
N ASP A 22 -8.13 -0.98 -1.33
CA ASP A 22 -8.46 -0.51 0.02
C ASP A 22 -7.44 0.53 0.50
N VAL A 23 -7.84 1.31 1.49
CA VAL A 23 -6.96 2.18 2.27
C VAL A 23 -7.07 1.74 3.72
N VAL A 24 -5.95 1.33 4.31
CA VAL A 24 -5.91 0.83 5.68
C VAL A 24 -4.96 1.66 6.54
N ASP A 25 -5.30 1.84 7.81
CA ASP A 25 -4.43 2.50 8.76
C ASP A 25 -3.36 1.54 9.27
N LEU A 26 -2.14 2.02 9.46
CA LEU A 26 -1.05 1.21 10.00
C LEU A 26 -1.34 0.73 11.43
N GLN A 27 -2.09 1.48 12.21
CA GLN A 27 -2.54 1.03 13.54
C GLN A 27 -3.43 -0.22 13.46
N TYR A 28 -4.23 -0.33 12.42
CA TYR A 28 -5.04 -1.51 12.16
C TYR A 28 -4.18 -2.70 11.72
N THR A 29 -3.28 -2.50 10.77
CA THR A 29 -2.40 -3.58 10.26
C THR A 29 -1.45 -4.10 11.34
N ARG A 30 -1.03 -3.26 12.26
CA ARG A 30 -0.17 -3.64 13.39
C ARG A 30 -0.75 -4.81 14.19
N LYS A 31 -2.05 -4.88 14.34
CA LYS A 31 -2.74 -5.96 15.06
C LYS A 31 -2.56 -7.33 14.43
N PHE A 32 -2.31 -7.38 13.13
CA PHE A 32 -2.11 -8.64 12.38
C PHE A 32 -0.66 -9.07 12.31
N LEU A 33 0.30 -8.21 12.65
CA LEU A 33 1.74 -8.50 12.63
C LEU A 33 2.23 -9.10 13.96
N THR A 34 1.39 -9.90 14.62
CA THR A 34 1.67 -10.46 15.95
C THR A 34 2.68 -11.61 15.93
N GLN A 35 2.86 -12.28 14.79
CA GLN A 35 3.78 -13.42 14.65
C GLN A 35 5.19 -13.03 14.15
N GLY A 36 5.50 -11.75 14.17
CA GLY A 36 6.77 -11.20 13.69
C GLY A 36 6.56 -10.04 12.74
N LYS A 37 7.57 -9.18 12.66
CA LYS A 37 7.53 -7.98 11.82
C LYS A 37 7.76 -8.27 10.34
N VAL A 38 8.39 -9.41 10.01
CA VAL A 38 8.73 -9.83 8.64
C VAL A 38 7.54 -10.54 8.01
N HIS A 39 7.13 -10.08 6.84
CA HIS A 39 5.98 -10.64 6.13
C HIS A 39 6.08 -10.42 4.62
N ILE A 40 5.21 -11.09 3.87
CA ILE A 40 5.05 -10.95 2.42
C ILE A 40 3.59 -10.58 2.13
N LEU A 41 3.38 -9.61 1.24
CA LEU A 41 2.06 -9.26 0.73
C LEU A 41 1.85 -9.86 -0.67
N THR A 42 0.63 -10.28 -0.98
CA THR A 42 0.26 -10.79 -2.30
C THR A 42 -0.30 -9.72 -3.24
N TYR A 43 -0.24 -8.47 -2.82
CA TYR A 43 -0.80 -7.30 -3.50
C TYR A 43 0.19 -6.14 -3.48
N TYR A 44 -0.09 -5.11 -4.25
CA TYR A 44 0.66 -3.85 -4.25
C TYR A 44 0.33 -3.02 -3.02
N ASP A 45 1.33 -2.38 -2.46
CA ASP A 45 1.22 -1.54 -1.27
C ASP A 45 2.01 -0.26 -1.45
N ILE A 46 1.35 0.86 -1.21
CA ILE A 46 1.96 2.18 -1.12
C ILE A 46 1.69 2.70 0.28
N THR A 47 2.71 2.69 1.13
CA THR A 47 2.61 3.08 2.54
C THR A 47 3.08 4.51 2.75
N PHE A 48 2.21 5.34 3.31
CA PHE A 48 2.47 6.74 3.66
C PHE A 48 2.62 6.87 5.16
N ILE A 49 3.76 7.38 5.62
CA ILE A 49 4.06 7.56 7.04
C ILE A 49 3.57 8.93 7.49
N THR A 50 2.76 8.97 8.55
CA THR A 50 2.22 10.21 9.12
C THR A 50 2.75 10.51 10.51
N GLU A 51 3.12 9.49 11.29
CA GLU A 51 3.62 9.65 12.65
C GLU A 51 4.73 8.65 12.97
N GLY A 52 5.71 9.11 13.75
CA GLY A 52 6.79 8.28 14.26
C GLY A 52 7.97 8.17 13.31
N GLU A 53 9.02 7.56 13.82
CA GLU A 53 10.28 7.31 13.10
C GLU A 53 10.79 5.92 13.45
N GLY A 54 11.24 5.19 12.45
CA GLY A 54 11.78 3.85 12.65
C GLY A 54 12.29 3.24 11.36
N GLU A 55 12.73 1.99 11.42
CA GLU A 55 13.23 1.29 10.25
C GLU A 55 12.09 0.67 9.44
N PHE A 56 12.22 0.76 8.12
CA PHE A 56 11.34 0.12 7.16
C PHE A 56 12.21 -0.64 6.14
N THR A 57 12.04 -1.95 6.05
CA THR A 57 12.83 -2.82 5.20
C THR A 57 11.98 -3.39 4.08
N ILE A 58 12.47 -3.31 2.84
CA ILE A 58 11.87 -3.93 1.66
C ILE A 58 12.96 -4.75 0.96
N GLY A 59 12.75 -6.05 0.83
CA GLY A 59 13.77 -6.96 0.34
C GLY A 59 14.98 -6.98 1.26
N ASN A 60 16.14 -6.62 0.74
CA ASN A 60 17.39 -6.51 1.48
C ASN A 60 17.82 -5.06 1.78
N ARG A 61 16.92 -4.10 1.55
CA ARG A 61 17.20 -2.67 1.72
C ARG A 61 16.41 -2.12 2.92
N THR A 62 17.14 -1.49 3.85
CA THR A 62 16.56 -0.87 5.04
C THR A 62 16.65 0.65 4.92
N HIS A 63 15.55 1.32 5.21
CA HIS A 63 15.42 2.78 5.19
C HIS A 63 14.97 3.28 6.56
N LEU A 64 15.38 4.48 6.92
CA LEU A 64 14.75 5.22 8.02
C LEU A 64 13.44 5.84 7.51
N ALA A 65 12.36 5.61 8.23
CA ALA A 65 11.04 6.16 7.93
C ALA A 65 10.75 7.34 8.85
N ALA A 66 10.19 8.40 8.28
CA ALA A 66 9.75 9.60 8.99
C ALA A 66 8.46 10.13 8.35
N PRO A 67 7.71 11.03 9.02
CA PRO A 67 6.51 11.61 8.43
C PRO A 67 6.79 12.28 7.08
N GLY A 68 5.95 12.01 6.10
CA GLY A 68 6.11 12.46 4.71
C GLY A 68 6.80 11.45 3.79
N ASP A 69 7.35 10.38 4.33
CA ASP A 69 7.95 9.30 3.54
C ASP A 69 6.88 8.36 2.97
N VAL A 70 7.15 7.87 1.77
CA VAL A 70 6.29 6.91 1.05
C VAL A 70 7.12 5.70 0.65
N PHE A 71 6.62 4.51 0.94
CA PHE A 71 7.26 3.25 0.62
C PHE A 71 6.43 2.45 -0.37
N PHE A 72 7.10 1.84 -1.35
CA PHE A 72 6.47 1.07 -2.43
C PHE A 72 6.90 -0.39 -2.33
N SER A 73 5.95 -1.30 -2.23
CA SER A 73 6.22 -2.73 -2.32
C SER A 73 5.27 -3.43 -3.30
N LYS A 74 5.83 -4.35 -4.08
CA LYS A 74 5.09 -5.18 -5.03
C LYS A 74 4.82 -6.56 -4.45
N PRO A 75 3.88 -7.33 -5.04
CA PRO A 75 3.59 -8.69 -4.58
C PRO A 75 4.85 -9.55 -4.51
N GLY A 76 4.98 -10.33 -3.43
CA GLY A 76 6.07 -11.26 -3.22
C GLY A 76 7.32 -10.68 -2.59
N GLU A 77 7.44 -9.36 -2.44
CA GLU A 77 8.57 -8.77 -1.71
C GLU A 77 8.47 -9.03 -0.21
N VAL A 78 9.58 -9.43 0.40
CA VAL A 78 9.67 -9.56 1.85
C VAL A 78 9.82 -8.16 2.45
N ARG A 79 9.01 -7.84 3.45
CA ARG A 79 9.04 -6.52 4.09
C ARG A 79 8.93 -6.63 5.60
N SER A 80 9.42 -5.61 6.28
CA SER A 80 9.22 -5.43 7.72
C SER A 80 9.30 -3.94 8.06
N TRP A 81 8.63 -3.54 9.12
CA TRP A 81 8.72 -2.19 9.64
C TRP A 81 8.62 -2.19 11.17
N ASP A 82 9.22 -1.17 11.79
CA ASP A 82 9.24 -1.03 13.24
C ASP A 82 7.86 -0.61 13.75
N THR A 83 7.07 -1.61 14.13
CA THR A 83 5.69 -1.43 14.59
C THR A 83 5.59 -0.69 15.93
N ASP A 84 6.67 -0.59 16.68
CA ASP A 84 6.69 0.08 17.98
C ASP A 84 7.01 1.58 17.85
N ARG A 85 7.81 1.95 16.86
CA ARG A 85 8.33 3.31 16.68
C ARG A 85 7.60 4.11 15.59
N ILE A 86 7.16 3.45 14.52
CA ILE A 86 6.31 4.06 13.51
C ILE A 86 4.89 4.13 14.07
N GLY A 87 4.45 5.32 14.45
CA GLY A 87 3.20 5.53 15.18
C GLY A 87 1.96 5.35 14.34
N ASN A 88 1.93 5.93 13.14
CA ASN A 88 0.78 5.82 12.24
C ASN A 88 1.15 6.11 10.79
N GLY A 89 0.22 5.77 9.93
CA GLY A 89 0.27 6.02 8.49
C GLY A 89 -0.91 5.38 7.81
N HIS A 90 -0.91 5.46 6.49
CA HIS A 90 -1.94 4.86 5.64
C HIS A 90 -1.28 3.99 4.57
N ALA A 91 -1.85 2.83 4.32
CA ALA A 91 -1.46 1.98 3.21
C ALA A 91 -2.57 1.96 2.16
N LEU A 92 -2.24 2.41 0.95
CA LEU A 92 -3.06 2.22 -0.23
C LEU A 92 -2.67 0.87 -0.82
N ILE A 93 -3.61 -0.07 -0.83
CA ILE A 93 -3.38 -1.44 -1.27
C ILE A 93 -4.33 -1.80 -2.41
N PHE A 94 -3.82 -2.52 -3.40
CA PHE A 94 -4.63 -2.93 -4.55
C PHE A 94 -4.03 -4.13 -5.27
N GLU A 95 -4.87 -4.87 -5.98
CA GLU A 95 -4.42 -5.83 -6.98
C GLU A 95 -4.29 -5.13 -8.34
N ASP A 96 -3.31 -5.54 -9.15
CA ASP A 96 -3.00 -4.88 -10.43
C ASP A 96 -4.19 -4.89 -11.40
N THR A 97 -5.01 -5.94 -11.37
CA THR A 97 -6.21 -6.06 -12.19
C THR A 97 -7.22 -4.94 -11.98
N PHE A 98 -7.17 -4.27 -10.83
CA PHE A 98 -8.03 -3.12 -10.56
C PHE A 98 -7.76 -1.94 -11.53
N LEU A 99 -6.49 -1.67 -11.82
CA LEU A 99 -6.09 -0.63 -12.77
C LEU A 99 -5.98 -1.14 -14.21
N THR A 100 -5.38 -2.29 -14.41
CA THR A 100 -5.08 -2.79 -15.76
C THR A 100 -6.34 -3.05 -16.57
N SER A 101 -7.43 -3.49 -15.93
CA SER A 101 -8.72 -3.66 -16.59
C SER A 101 -9.31 -2.32 -17.10
N PHE A 102 -8.98 -1.22 -16.45
CA PHE A 102 -9.43 0.12 -16.84
C PHE A 102 -8.61 0.70 -18.00
N PHE A 103 -7.29 0.56 -17.96
CA PHE A 103 -6.39 1.14 -18.95
C PHE A 103 -6.13 0.24 -20.16
N LYS A 104 -6.67 -0.96 -20.17
CA LYS A 104 -6.43 -1.96 -21.25
C LYS A 104 -4.94 -2.29 -21.46
N ASP A 105 -4.10 -1.99 -20.49
CA ASP A 105 -2.68 -2.32 -20.48
C ASP A 105 -2.43 -3.30 -19.31
N PRO A 106 -2.27 -4.61 -19.59
CA PRO A 106 -2.08 -5.60 -18.53
C PRO A 106 -0.76 -5.43 -17.75
N LEU A 107 0.16 -4.63 -18.26
CA LEU A 107 1.47 -4.38 -17.63
C LEU A 107 1.60 -2.98 -17.05
N PHE A 108 0.51 -2.19 -17.04
CA PHE A 108 0.55 -0.78 -16.61
C PHE A 108 1.24 -0.58 -15.26
N VAL A 109 0.82 -1.34 -14.24
CA VAL A 109 1.40 -1.21 -12.89
C VAL A 109 2.87 -1.61 -12.88
N GLN A 110 3.22 -2.68 -13.60
CA GLN A 110 4.61 -3.17 -13.66
C GLN A 110 5.55 -2.21 -14.41
N HIS A 111 5.02 -1.35 -15.27
CA HIS A 111 5.81 -0.33 -15.97
C HIS A 111 6.10 0.90 -15.11
N LEU A 112 5.39 1.08 -13.99
CA LEU A 112 5.70 2.16 -13.06
C LEU A 112 7.07 1.96 -12.42
N PRO A 113 7.91 3.02 -12.33
CA PRO A 113 9.28 2.90 -11.81
C PRO A 113 9.38 2.25 -10.44
N PHE A 114 8.34 2.38 -9.63
CA PHE A 114 8.29 1.89 -8.24
C PHE A 114 8.02 0.38 -8.14
N PHE A 115 7.48 -0.23 -9.20
CA PHE A 115 7.01 -1.61 -9.17
C PHE A 115 7.62 -2.51 -10.24
N ARG A 116 8.38 -1.96 -11.18
CA ARG A 116 9.00 -2.76 -12.23
C ARG A 116 10.08 -3.70 -11.67
N MET A 117 10.36 -4.77 -12.41
CA MET A 117 11.44 -5.69 -12.07
C MET A 117 12.78 -4.92 -12.02
N GLY A 118 13.61 -5.20 -11.01
CA GLY A 118 14.87 -4.51 -10.82
C GLY A 118 14.73 -3.06 -10.37
N LYS A 119 13.60 -2.68 -9.77
CA LYS A 119 13.38 -1.33 -9.26
C LYS A 119 14.50 -0.92 -8.29
N MET A 120 14.90 0.35 -8.39
CA MET A 120 15.90 0.97 -7.53
C MET A 120 15.29 1.90 -6.47
N VAL A 121 13.98 2.17 -6.57
CA VAL A 121 13.27 3.13 -5.72
C VAL A 121 12.21 2.40 -4.90
N ASP A 122 12.46 2.29 -3.59
CA ASP A 122 11.48 1.77 -2.62
C ASP A 122 10.83 2.89 -1.82
N LYS A 123 11.46 4.06 -1.77
CA LYS A 123 11.08 5.17 -0.89
C LYS A 123 11.13 6.50 -1.64
N LEU A 124 10.13 7.34 -1.40
CA LEU A 124 10.14 8.76 -1.77
C LEU A 124 9.86 9.61 -0.53
N GLN A 125 10.42 10.80 -0.49
CA GLN A 125 10.04 11.82 0.48
C GLN A 125 9.24 12.89 -0.26
N LEU A 126 8.00 13.12 0.19
CA LEU A 126 7.09 14.05 -0.46
C LEU A 126 7.28 15.48 0.06
N PRO A 127 7.29 16.49 -0.83
CA PRO A 127 7.13 17.90 -0.42
C PRO A 127 5.79 18.09 0.31
N ASN A 128 5.75 19.00 1.29
CA ASN A 128 4.57 19.20 2.15
C ASN A 128 3.27 19.43 1.37
N GLY A 129 3.28 20.24 0.32
CA GLY A 129 2.08 20.51 -0.47
C GLY A 129 1.54 19.27 -1.17
N LEU A 130 2.41 18.47 -1.75
CA LEU A 130 2.05 17.20 -2.40
C LEU A 130 1.57 16.18 -1.36
N TYR A 131 2.24 16.10 -0.22
CA TYR A 131 1.87 15.22 0.88
C TYR A 131 0.43 15.46 1.36
N VAL A 132 0.09 16.72 1.62
CA VAL A 132 -1.27 17.10 2.06
C VAL A 132 -2.30 16.74 1.00
N ARG A 133 -2.01 16.99 -0.28
CA ARG A 133 -2.91 16.63 -1.39
C ARG A 133 -3.13 15.13 -1.48
N ILE A 134 -2.09 14.34 -1.35
CA ILE A 134 -2.20 12.86 -1.41
C ILE A 134 -2.98 12.32 -0.22
N LEU A 135 -2.78 12.84 0.99
CA LEU A 135 -3.61 12.45 2.13
C LEU A 135 -5.09 12.74 1.90
N GLN A 136 -5.42 13.86 1.26
CA GLN A 136 -6.80 14.16 0.89
C GLN A 136 -7.33 13.16 -0.15
N LEU A 137 -6.53 12.79 -1.15
CA LEU A 137 -6.91 11.76 -2.14
C LEU A 137 -7.16 10.40 -1.48
N LEU A 138 -6.32 10.01 -0.52
CA LEU A 138 -6.52 8.76 0.23
C LEU A 138 -7.82 8.80 1.03
N HIS A 139 -8.14 9.93 1.63
CA HIS A 139 -9.41 10.14 2.31
C HIS A 139 -10.59 10.00 1.34
N ASP A 140 -10.51 10.63 0.18
CA ASP A 140 -11.55 10.57 -0.85
C ASP A 140 -11.76 9.13 -1.35
N ILE A 141 -10.67 8.39 -1.57
CA ILE A 141 -10.73 6.97 -1.90
C ILE A 141 -11.47 6.18 -0.81
N LYS A 142 -11.16 6.44 0.45
CA LYS A 142 -11.80 5.75 1.58
C LYS A 142 -13.29 6.05 1.65
N VAL A 143 -13.68 7.30 1.42
CA VAL A 143 -15.10 7.69 1.35
C VAL A 143 -15.82 6.95 0.22
N GLU A 144 -15.22 6.85 -0.96
CA GLU A 144 -15.79 6.09 -2.08
C GLU A 144 -15.89 4.59 -1.76
N ILE A 145 -14.90 4.02 -1.09
CA ILE A 145 -14.94 2.61 -0.64
C ILE A 145 -16.11 2.38 0.33
N ASP A 146 -16.29 3.27 1.30
CA ASP A 146 -17.34 3.14 2.31
C ASP A 146 -18.76 3.29 1.71
N SER A 147 -18.88 4.00 0.60
CA SER A 147 -20.12 4.15 -0.18
C SER A 147 -20.13 3.31 -1.46
N PHE A 148 -19.31 2.26 -1.51
CA PHE A 148 -19.10 1.46 -2.72
C PHE A 148 -20.36 0.79 -3.25
N HIS A 149 -20.59 0.99 -4.55
CA HIS A 149 -21.61 0.29 -5.32
C HIS A 149 -20.93 -0.68 -6.31
N PRO A 150 -21.28 -1.98 -6.33
CA PRO A 150 -20.57 -2.99 -7.12
C PRO A 150 -20.42 -2.71 -8.61
N HIS A 151 -21.27 -1.84 -9.16
CA HIS A 151 -21.29 -1.54 -10.61
C HIS A 151 -20.50 -0.29 -11.00
N ASP A 152 -19.99 0.49 -10.04
CA ASP A 152 -19.28 1.73 -10.33
C ASP A 152 -17.93 1.75 -9.59
N THR A 153 -16.88 1.38 -10.31
CA THR A 153 -15.49 1.47 -9.83
C THR A 153 -14.70 2.56 -10.57
N GLY A 154 -15.34 3.31 -11.45
CA GLY A 154 -14.68 4.31 -12.29
C GLY A 154 -14.06 5.45 -11.48
N ILE A 155 -14.78 5.95 -10.46
CA ILE A 155 -14.29 7.01 -9.57
C ILE A 155 -13.07 6.51 -8.77
N LEU A 156 -13.13 5.31 -8.21
CA LEU A 156 -12.00 4.72 -7.48
C LEU A 156 -10.75 4.57 -8.36
N ARG A 157 -10.93 4.12 -9.61
CA ARG A 157 -9.82 4.00 -10.55
C ARG A 157 -9.20 5.34 -10.91
N ALA A 158 -10.04 6.37 -11.12
CA ALA A 158 -9.58 7.71 -11.40
C ALA A 158 -8.79 8.29 -10.22
N LEU A 159 -9.28 8.16 -9.00
CA LEU A 159 -8.59 8.60 -7.79
C LEU A 159 -7.26 7.87 -7.58
N LEU A 160 -7.25 6.55 -7.78
CA LEU A 160 -6.02 5.77 -7.67
C LEU A 160 -4.98 6.19 -8.71
N TYR A 161 -5.40 6.47 -9.94
CA TYR A 161 -4.50 6.97 -10.98
C TYR A 161 -3.89 8.32 -10.62
N GLU A 162 -4.64 9.19 -9.95
CA GLU A 162 -4.16 10.51 -9.53
C GLU A 162 -3.11 10.43 -8.42
N VAL A 163 -3.20 9.42 -7.54
CA VAL A 163 -2.19 9.17 -6.51
C VAL A 163 -0.87 8.73 -7.14
#